data_4f1903c33397b8e021dad1cf113a53ad
#
_entry.id   4f1903c33397b8e021dad1cf113a53ad
#
_cell.length_a   1.000
_cell.length_b   1.000
_cell.length_c   1.000
_cell.angle_alpha   90.00
_cell.angle_beta   90.00
_cell.angle_gamma   90.00
#
_symmetry.space_group_name_H-M   'P 1'
#
loop_
_entity.id
_entity.type
_entity.pdbx_description
1 polymer ?
#
loop_
_entity_poly.entity_id
_entity_poly.type
_entity_poly.pdbx_seq_one_letter_code
_entity_poly.pdbx_strand_id
1 'polypeptide(L)'
;YLKSLGVENLRPENIPELQEPLLLDGLGRYAVREFLQKQPESIQPELLMDRLPIGKLQHGSWQISLLEQQRLKQRLLMHAPEPTPTTQQLWKMNADVYMNIHLPKNSVEKWVSLEASSARAKRRAKVWLEYLLWLAYLNMADGGTQFSRIVVFSDRTIVCQGVSSTQAREW
;
A
#
# COMPACT_ATOMS: atom_id res chain seq x y z
N TYR A 1 -25.45 -25.48 -41.94
CA TYR A 1 -26.61 -25.13 -41.14
C TYR A 1 -26.24 -24.18 -39.97
N LEU A 2 -25.19 -24.49 -39.20
CA LEU A 2 -24.75 -23.62 -38.10
C LEU A 2 -24.14 -22.28 -38.57
N LYS A 3 -23.43 -22.28 -39.69
CA LYS A 3 -22.91 -21.06 -40.34
C LYS A 3 -24.03 -20.12 -40.82
N SER A 4 -25.16 -20.68 -41.28
CA SER A 4 -26.31 -19.87 -41.70
C SER A 4 -27.08 -19.21 -40.55
N LEU A 5 -26.81 -19.62 -39.32
CA LEU A 5 -27.35 -19.04 -38.08
C LEU A 5 -26.41 -18.02 -37.43
N GLY A 6 -25.32 -17.67 -38.11
CA GLY A 6 -24.34 -16.74 -37.56
C GLY A 6 -23.51 -17.28 -36.39
N VAL A 7 -23.54 -18.61 -36.17
CA VAL A 7 -22.72 -19.25 -35.14
C VAL A 7 -21.35 -19.50 -35.78
N GLU A 8 -20.40 -18.61 -35.55
CA GLU A 8 -19.01 -18.86 -35.84
C GLU A 8 -18.51 -19.99 -34.94
N ASN A 9 -17.86 -21.00 -35.58
CA ASN A 9 -17.10 -21.99 -34.80
C ASN A 9 -15.96 -21.26 -34.10
N LEU A 10 -16.18 -20.86 -32.84
CA LEU A 10 -15.10 -20.43 -31.99
C LEU A 10 -14.09 -21.59 -31.91
N ARG A 11 -12.92 -21.40 -32.48
CA ARG A 11 -11.83 -22.34 -32.30
C ARG A 11 -11.53 -22.42 -30.81
N PRO A 12 -11.24 -23.61 -30.26
CA PRO A 12 -10.93 -23.73 -28.81
C PRO A 12 -9.87 -22.77 -28.34
N GLU A 13 -8.96 -22.36 -29.22
CA GLU A 13 -7.89 -21.39 -28.97
C GLU A 13 -8.41 -19.94 -28.73
N ASN A 14 -9.61 -19.63 -29.18
CA ASN A 14 -10.23 -18.29 -29.06
C ASN A 14 -11.35 -18.22 -28.01
N ILE A 15 -11.60 -19.29 -27.28
CA ILE A 15 -12.44 -19.21 -26.10
C ILE A 15 -11.56 -18.58 -25.04
N PRO A 16 -11.79 -17.29 -24.62
CA PRO A 16 -11.12 -16.79 -23.45
C PRO A 16 -11.43 -17.80 -22.36
N GLU A 17 -10.38 -18.40 -21.80
CA GLU A 17 -10.53 -19.20 -20.60
C GLU A 17 -11.18 -18.27 -19.57
N LEU A 18 -12.50 -18.37 -19.44
CA LEU A 18 -13.25 -17.87 -18.29
C LEU A 18 -12.83 -18.73 -17.09
N GLN A 19 -11.54 -18.66 -16.76
CA GLN A 19 -11.06 -19.11 -15.48
C GLN A 19 -11.59 -18.09 -14.46
N GLU A 20 -12.83 -18.32 -14.07
CA GLU A 20 -13.33 -17.68 -12.87
C GLU A 20 -12.36 -18.07 -11.74
N PRO A 21 -11.61 -17.13 -11.18
CA PRO A 21 -10.62 -17.48 -10.20
C PRO A 21 -11.34 -18.06 -8.99
N LEU A 22 -11.15 -19.35 -8.76
CA LEU A 22 -11.66 -20.01 -7.54
C LEU A 22 -11.11 -19.37 -6.27
N LEU A 23 -9.94 -18.73 -6.38
CA LEU A 23 -9.28 -18.01 -5.30
C LEU A 23 -8.75 -16.67 -5.83
N LEU A 24 -8.79 -15.65 -4.98
CA LEU A 24 -8.14 -14.37 -5.28
C LEU A 24 -6.64 -14.60 -5.52
N ASP A 25 -6.17 -14.21 -6.70
CA ASP A 25 -4.75 -14.10 -6.99
C ASP A 25 -4.08 -12.97 -6.19
N GLY A 26 -2.78 -12.77 -6.40
CA GLY A 26 -2.03 -11.73 -5.68
C GLY A 26 -2.51 -10.31 -5.97
N LEU A 27 -2.96 -10.03 -7.21
CA LEU A 27 -3.49 -8.74 -7.64
C LEU A 27 -4.89 -8.50 -7.09
N GLY A 28 -5.76 -9.49 -7.13
CA GLY A 28 -7.10 -9.43 -6.56
C GLY A 28 -7.05 -9.17 -5.05
N ARG A 29 -6.20 -9.88 -4.31
CA ARG A 29 -6.00 -9.63 -2.87
C ARG A 29 -5.48 -8.22 -2.58
N TYR A 30 -4.55 -7.72 -3.40
CA TYR A 30 -4.05 -6.36 -3.25
C TYR A 30 -5.17 -5.33 -3.48
N ALA A 31 -5.96 -5.48 -4.55
CA ALA A 31 -7.04 -4.58 -4.88
C ALA A 31 -8.13 -4.54 -3.80
N VAL A 32 -8.50 -5.70 -3.24
CA VAL A 32 -9.46 -5.79 -2.13
C VAL A 32 -8.91 -5.10 -0.88
N ARG A 33 -7.65 -5.33 -0.53
CA ARG A 33 -7.01 -4.66 0.63
C ARG A 33 -6.93 -3.14 0.46
N GLU A 34 -6.54 -2.68 -0.72
CA GLU A 34 -6.47 -1.24 -1.02
C GLU A 34 -7.86 -0.58 -0.90
N PHE A 35 -8.89 -1.24 -1.40
CA PHE A 35 -10.28 -0.79 -1.25
C PHE A 35 -10.70 -0.71 0.22
N LEU A 36 -10.45 -1.77 0.99
CA LEU A 36 -10.76 -1.83 2.42
C LEU A 36 -10.01 -0.77 3.25
N GLN A 37 -8.84 -0.33 2.80
CA GLN A 37 -8.11 0.76 3.45
C GLN A 37 -8.73 2.13 3.21
N LYS A 38 -9.27 2.35 2.00
CA LYS A 38 -9.84 3.65 1.60
C LYS A 38 -11.25 3.89 2.15
N GLN A 39 -12.01 2.82 2.41
CA GLN A 39 -13.40 2.90 2.88
C GLN A 39 -13.66 1.95 4.05
N PRO A 40 -13.22 2.28 5.27
CA PRO A 40 -13.26 1.34 6.39
C PRO A 40 -14.64 1.08 7.00
N GLU A 41 -15.64 1.94 6.82
CA GLU A 41 -16.85 1.93 7.67
C GLU A 41 -18.17 1.58 6.97
N SER A 42 -18.26 1.62 5.65
CA SER A 42 -19.51 1.38 4.90
C SER A 42 -19.33 0.39 3.75
N ILE A 43 -18.67 -0.72 4.02
CA ILE A 43 -18.28 -1.63 2.95
C ILE A 43 -19.46 -2.56 2.66
N GLN A 44 -20.12 -2.30 1.54
CA GLN A 44 -21.03 -3.25 0.93
C GLN A 44 -20.22 -4.21 0.06
N PRO A 45 -20.28 -5.54 0.31
CA PRO A 45 -19.59 -6.55 -0.52
C PRO A 45 -19.91 -6.40 -2.00
N GLU A 46 -21.10 -5.87 -2.32
CA GLU A 46 -21.61 -5.66 -3.68
C GLU A 46 -20.68 -4.79 -4.53
N LEU A 47 -19.96 -3.84 -3.94
CA LEU A 47 -19.01 -2.97 -4.66
C LEU A 47 -17.74 -3.69 -5.12
N LEU A 48 -17.52 -4.89 -4.63
CA LEU A 48 -16.36 -5.73 -4.96
C LEU A 48 -16.74 -7.03 -5.67
N MET A 49 -18.01 -7.21 -6.03
CA MET A 49 -18.48 -8.45 -6.67
C MET A 49 -17.66 -8.82 -7.92
N ASP A 50 -17.30 -7.81 -8.73
CA ASP A 50 -16.49 -8.03 -9.95
C ASP A 50 -15.05 -8.49 -9.68
N ARG A 51 -14.58 -8.40 -8.43
CA ARG A 51 -13.20 -8.72 -8.04
C ARG A 51 -13.10 -9.92 -7.11
N LEU A 52 -14.21 -10.37 -6.58
CA LEU A 52 -14.29 -11.54 -5.69
C LEU A 52 -14.66 -12.79 -6.50
N PRO A 53 -14.19 -13.97 -6.09
CA PRO A 53 -14.66 -15.24 -6.66
C PRO A 53 -16.18 -15.35 -6.60
N ILE A 54 -16.79 -16.02 -7.58
CA ILE A 54 -18.24 -16.16 -7.66
C ILE A 54 -18.75 -17.28 -6.74
N GLY A 55 -20.00 -17.17 -6.29
CA GLY A 55 -20.72 -18.19 -5.56
C GLY A 55 -20.27 -18.34 -4.10
N LYS A 56 -20.26 -19.57 -3.58
CA LYS A 56 -19.97 -19.86 -2.16
C LYS A 56 -18.57 -19.42 -1.72
N LEU A 57 -17.61 -19.34 -2.62
CA LEU A 57 -16.23 -18.93 -2.34
C LEU A 57 -16.10 -17.42 -2.13
N GLN A 58 -17.03 -16.62 -2.63
CA GLN A 58 -17.08 -15.18 -2.47
C GLN A 58 -17.11 -14.78 -0.99
N HIS A 59 -18.02 -15.37 -0.24
CA HIS A 59 -18.15 -15.10 1.20
C HIS A 59 -16.88 -15.46 1.99
N GLY A 60 -16.28 -16.61 1.71
CA GLY A 60 -15.02 -17.04 2.35
C GLY A 60 -13.86 -16.09 2.04
N SER A 61 -13.70 -15.69 0.77
CA SER A 61 -12.66 -14.75 0.33
C SER A 61 -12.85 -13.37 0.96
N TRP A 62 -14.07 -12.91 1.07
CA TRP A 62 -14.42 -11.67 1.76
C TRP A 62 -14.05 -11.73 3.25
N GLN A 63 -14.46 -12.77 3.95
CA GLN A 63 -14.14 -12.96 5.37
C GLN A 63 -12.64 -12.98 5.64
N ILE A 64 -11.87 -13.69 4.81
CA ILE A 64 -10.40 -13.71 4.90
C ILE A 64 -9.83 -12.29 4.73
N SER A 65 -10.33 -11.55 3.75
CA SER A 65 -9.87 -10.17 3.48
C SER A 65 -10.16 -9.22 4.64
N LEU A 66 -11.33 -9.34 5.27
CA LEU A 66 -11.68 -8.58 6.48
C LEU A 66 -10.76 -8.92 7.66
N LEU A 67 -10.47 -10.21 7.90
CA LEU A 67 -9.56 -10.64 8.95
C LEU A 67 -8.13 -10.11 8.72
N GLU A 68 -7.66 -10.13 7.48
CA GLU A 68 -6.36 -9.55 7.11
C GLU A 68 -6.33 -8.05 7.38
N GLN A 69 -7.41 -7.33 7.05
CA GLN A 69 -7.54 -5.90 7.32
C GLN A 69 -7.55 -5.59 8.83
N GLN A 70 -8.28 -6.38 9.62
CA GLN A 70 -8.27 -6.22 11.07
C GLN A 70 -6.88 -6.44 11.67
N ARG A 71 -6.15 -7.46 11.20
CA ARG A 71 -4.76 -7.71 11.63
C ARG A 71 -3.83 -6.55 11.26
N LEU A 72 -4.02 -5.93 10.09
CA LEU A 72 -3.27 -4.76 9.68
C LEU A 72 -3.56 -3.56 10.58
N LYS A 73 -4.84 -3.30 10.87
CA LYS A 73 -5.25 -2.24 11.80
C LYS A 73 -4.69 -2.46 13.20
N GLN A 74 -4.74 -3.68 13.73
CA GLN A 74 -4.15 -4.01 15.03
C GLN A 74 -2.64 -3.75 15.08
N ARG A 75 -1.90 -4.12 14.01
CA ARG A 75 -0.48 -3.80 13.92
C ARG A 75 -0.21 -2.31 13.83
N LEU A 76 -1.04 -1.56 13.11
CA LEU A 76 -0.94 -0.10 13.06
C LEU A 76 -1.13 0.51 14.45
N LEU A 77 -2.16 0.07 15.19
CA LEU A 77 -2.48 0.57 16.53
C LEU A 77 -1.35 0.37 17.56
N MET A 78 -0.47 -0.61 17.35
CA MET A 78 0.73 -0.76 18.19
C MET A 78 1.74 0.39 18.02
N HIS A 79 1.64 1.19 16.95
CA HIS A 79 2.58 2.27 16.66
C HIS A 79 1.92 3.65 16.68
N ALA A 80 0.69 3.75 16.18
CA ALA A 80 -0.11 4.98 16.17
C ALA A 80 -1.61 4.65 16.03
N PRO A 81 -2.52 5.52 16.52
CA PRO A 81 -3.96 5.34 16.37
C PRO A 81 -4.38 5.41 14.89
N GLU A 82 -3.71 6.25 14.11
CA GLU A 82 -3.97 6.46 12.69
C GLU A 82 -2.66 6.67 11.91
N PRO A 83 -2.67 6.43 10.59
CA PRO A 83 -1.55 6.80 9.74
C PRO A 83 -1.27 8.30 9.80
N THR A 84 0.01 8.68 9.81
CA THR A 84 0.41 10.08 9.82
C THR A 84 -0.02 10.76 8.50
N PRO A 85 -0.79 11.85 8.55
CA PRO A 85 -1.19 12.56 7.35
C PRO A 85 0.02 13.18 6.65
N THR A 86 0.09 13.03 5.33
CA THR A 86 1.17 13.56 4.50
C THR A 86 0.66 14.65 3.57
N THR A 87 1.53 15.60 3.24
CA THR A 87 1.29 16.63 2.22
C THR A 87 2.39 16.57 1.17
N GLN A 88 2.01 16.94 -0.04
CA GLN A 88 2.94 17.11 -1.13
C GLN A 88 3.75 18.38 -0.91
N GLN A 89 5.07 18.27 -0.98
CA GLN A 89 6.00 19.38 -0.78
C GLN A 89 6.97 19.45 -1.96
N LEU A 90 7.23 20.66 -2.43
CA LEU A 90 8.25 20.93 -3.42
C LEU A 90 9.55 21.27 -2.68
N TRP A 91 10.49 20.35 -2.69
CA TRP A 91 11.79 20.56 -2.07
C TRP A 91 12.85 20.94 -3.11
N LYS A 92 13.53 22.06 -2.88
CA LYS A 92 14.67 22.49 -3.67
C LYS A 92 15.94 21.86 -3.11
N MET A 93 16.50 20.90 -3.82
CA MET A 93 17.73 20.20 -3.43
C MET A 93 18.99 21.02 -3.71
N ASN A 94 19.06 21.65 -4.88
CA ASN A 94 20.13 22.55 -5.30
C ASN A 94 19.61 23.61 -6.28
N ALA A 95 20.50 24.38 -6.89
CA ALA A 95 20.12 25.52 -7.74
C ALA A 95 19.06 25.20 -8.79
N ASP A 96 19.14 24.00 -9.43
CA ASP A 96 18.34 23.63 -10.60
C ASP A 96 17.46 22.38 -10.40
N VAL A 97 17.58 21.72 -9.26
CA VAL A 97 16.84 20.46 -8.98
C VAL A 97 15.77 20.66 -7.93
N TYR A 98 14.53 20.41 -8.33
CA TYR A 98 13.36 20.39 -7.47
C TYR A 98 12.82 18.96 -7.40
N MET A 99 12.48 18.51 -6.22
CA MET A 99 11.86 17.21 -5.98
C MET A 99 10.48 17.39 -5.34
N ASN A 100 9.51 16.69 -5.89
CA ASN A 100 8.17 16.64 -5.34
C ASN A 100 8.06 15.43 -4.42
N ILE A 101 7.92 15.68 -3.12
CA ILE A 101 7.94 14.64 -2.09
C ILE A 101 6.69 14.71 -1.22
N HIS A 102 6.25 13.55 -0.74
CA HIS A 102 5.17 13.46 0.24
C HIS A 102 5.78 13.30 1.63
N LEU A 103 5.61 14.31 2.47
CA LEU A 103 6.15 14.33 3.83
C LEU A 103 5.04 14.49 4.86
N PRO A 104 5.28 14.13 6.13
CA PRO A 104 4.36 14.43 7.22
C PRO A 104 3.99 15.91 7.27
N LYS A 105 2.71 16.19 7.49
CA LYS A 105 2.19 17.56 7.50
C LYS A 105 2.79 18.41 8.63
N ASN A 106 3.15 17.78 9.75
CA ASN A 106 3.72 18.43 10.93
C ASN A 106 5.08 17.83 11.25
N SER A 107 5.90 18.53 12.03
CA SER A 107 7.13 17.98 12.61
C SER A 107 6.78 16.94 13.65
N VAL A 108 6.58 15.69 13.21
CA VAL A 108 6.29 14.55 14.07
C VAL A 108 7.56 13.75 14.30
N GLU A 109 7.72 13.17 15.47
CA GLU A 109 8.86 12.29 15.76
C GLU A 109 8.69 10.90 15.11
N LYS A 110 7.45 10.50 14.85
CA LYS A 110 7.10 9.22 14.25
C LYS A 110 6.25 9.42 13.00
N TRP A 111 6.76 8.99 11.87
CA TRP A 111 5.98 8.94 10.63
C TRP A 111 5.50 7.51 10.38
N VAL A 112 4.23 7.27 10.61
CA VAL A 112 3.60 5.95 10.49
C VAL A 112 2.72 5.91 9.25
N SER A 113 2.82 4.86 8.43
CA SER A 113 1.92 4.62 7.30
C SER A 113 1.54 3.16 7.16
N LEU A 114 0.45 2.92 6.45
CA LEU A 114 -0.11 1.60 6.18
C LEU A 114 -0.06 1.32 4.67
N GLU A 115 0.47 0.16 4.29
CA GLU A 115 0.63 -0.28 2.91
C GLU A 115 -0.06 -1.64 2.69
N ALA A 116 -0.99 -1.72 1.73
CA ALA A 116 -1.70 -2.96 1.38
C ALA A 116 -0.77 -4.04 0.78
N SER A 117 0.39 -3.64 0.28
CA SER A 117 1.37 -4.51 -0.37
C SER A 117 2.26 -5.24 0.62
N SER A 118 3.00 -6.26 0.15
CA SER A 118 4.08 -6.90 0.90
C SER A 118 5.38 -6.10 0.85
N ALA A 119 6.22 -6.25 1.89
CA ALA A 119 7.50 -5.57 2.06
C ALA A 119 8.62 -6.18 1.19
N ARG A 120 8.44 -6.21 -0.14
CA ARG A 120 9.48 -6.65 -1.09
C ARG A 120 10.69 -5.70 -1.09
N ALA A 121 11.84 -6.16 -1.60
CA ALA A 121 13.09 -5.40 -1.60
C ALA A 121 12.94 -3.96 -2.14
N LYS A 122 12.29 -3.78 -3.30
CA LYS A 122 12.01 -2.46 -3.88
C LYS A 122 11.21 -1.55 -2.94
N ARG A 123 10.21 -2.10 -2.24
CA ARG A 123 9.39 -1.33 -1.29
C ARG A 123 10.19 -0.94 -0.05
N ARG A 124 11.02 -1.85 0.47
CA ARG A 124 11.92 -1.57 1.60
C ARG A 124 12.91 -0.46 1.28
N ALA A 125 13.52 -0.52 0.09
CA ALA A 125 14.41 0.54 -0.39
C ALA A 125 13.69 1.89 -0.49
N LYS A 126 12.45 1.92 -1.02
CA LYS A 126 11.63 3.12 -1.06
C LYS A 126 11.38 3.71 0.34
N VAL A 127 10.99 2.87 1.32
CA VAL A 127 10.76 3.31 2.71
C VAL A 127 12.03 3.93 3.32
N TRP A 128 13.18 3.30 3.06
CA TRP A 128 14.46 3.82 3.51
C TRP A 128 14.80 5.18 2.89
N LEU A 129 14.62 5.32 1.57
CA LEU A 129 14.82 6.59 0.87
C LEU A 129 13.86 7.68 1.37
N GLU A 130 12.58 7.37 1.58
CA GLU A 130 11.62 8.30 2.16
C GLU A 130 12.05 8.77 3.55
N TYR A 131 12.60 7.88 4.36
CA TYR A 131 13.12 8.20 5.69
C TYR A 131 14.31 9.17 5.62
N LEU A 132 15.30 8.89 4.76
CA LEU A 132 16.46 9.76 4.56
C LEU A 132 16.06 11.14 4.04
N LEU A 133 15.17 11.19 3.02
CA LEU A 133 14.65 12.44 2.47
C LEU A 133 13.92 13.27 3.51
N TRP A 134 13.12 12.62 4.35
CA TRP A 134 12.42 13.30 5.44
C TRP A 134 13.39 13.90 6.45
N LEU A 135 14.40 13.15 6.90
CA LEU A 135 15.43 13.65 7.81
C LEU A 135 16.22 14.82 7.20
N ALA A 136 16.61 14.69 5.93
CA ALA A 136 17.32 15.76 5.20
C ALA A 136 16.47 17.02 5.07
N TYR A 137 15.16 16.87 4.84
CA TYR A 137 14.20 17.98 4.75
C TYR A 137 14.03 18.70 6.10
N LEU A 138 13.94 17.96 7.21
CA LEU A 138 13.74 18.55 8.53
C LEU A 138 14.88 19.50 8.95
N ASN A 139 16.07 19.33 8.38
CA ASN A 139 17.23 20.21 8.60
C ASN A 139 17.48 20.54 10.08
N MET A 140 17.11 19.66 10.99
CA MET A 140 17.28 19.89 12.41
C MET A 140 18.74 19.72 12.81
N ALA A 141 19.26 20.66 13.58
CA ALA A 141 20.51 20.45 14.31
C ALA A 141 20.35 19.20 15.18
N ASP A 142 21.40 18.39 15.30
CA ASP A 142 21.43 17.12 16.05
C ASP A 142 21.11 17.37 17.53
N GLY A 143 19.83 17.65 17.86
CA GLY A 143 19.34 18.00 19.19
C GLY A 143 18.81 16.82 19.99
N GLY A 144 19.21 15.58 19.69
CA GLY A 144 18.85 14.40 20.47
C GLY A 144 17.46 13.82 20.18
N THR A 145 16.65 14.42 19.34
CA THR A 145 15.34 13.88 18.96
C THR A 145 15.51 12.72 17.97
N GLN A 146 15.04 11.55 18.36
CA GLN A 146 15.10 10.36 17.53
C GLN A 146 13.85 10.25 16.64
N PHE A 147 14.01 10.54 15.35
CA PHE A 147 12.95 10.38 14.36
C PHE A 147 12.87 8.91 13.88
N SER A 148 11.64 8.45 13.64
CA SER A 148 11.41 7.09 13.13
C SER A 148 10.36 7.07 12.02
N ARG A 149 10.65 6.31 10.93
CA ARG A 149 9.72 6.00 9.86
C ARG A 149 9.22 4.57 10.04
N ILE A 150 7.92 4.38 10.22
CA ILE A 150 7.29 3.09 10.45
C ILE A 150 6.30 2.82 9.32
N VAL A 151 6.46 1.70 8.63
CA VAL A 151 5.52 1.26 7.59
C VAL A 151 5.01 -0.13 7.93
N VAL A 152 3.70 -0.22 8.09
CA VAL A 152 3.00 -1.49 8.33
C VAL A 152 2.59 -2.07 6.98
N PHE A 153 3.25 -3.14 6.54
CA PHE A 153 2.93 -3.90 5.34
C PHE A 153 1.99 -5.08 5.66
N SER A 154 1.42 -5.69 4.62
CA SER A 154 0.56 -6.85 4.78
C SER A 154 1.25 -8.04 5.47
N ASP A 155 2.55 -8.23 5.25
CA ASP A 155 3.36 -9.34 5.76
C ASP A 155 4.19 -8.98 7.00
N ARG A 156 4.63 -7.72 7.14
CA ARG A 156 5.50 -7.28 8.25
C ARG A 156 5.46 -5.79 8.49
N THR A 157 6.04 -5.34 9.60
CA THR A 157 6.30 -3.92 9.87
C THR A 157 7.78 -3.63 9.64
N ILE A 158 8.08 -2.49 9.02
CA ILE A 158 9.43 -1.96 8.84
C ILE A 158 9.58 -0.71 9.68
N VAL A 159 10.66 -0.65 10.44
CA VAL A 159 11.03 0.51 11.27
C VAL A 159 12.42 0.99 10.80
N CYS A 160 12.49 2.25 10.36
CA CYS A 160 13.73 2.95 10.06
C CYS A 160 13.99 3.97 11.17
N GLN A 161 15.15 3.89 11.80
CA GLN A 161 15.56 4.76 12.90
C GLN A 161 17.08 4.79 13.03
N GLY A 162 17.63 5.69 13.83
CA GLY A 162 19.05 5.70 14.19
C GLY A 162 19.97 6.40 13.17
N VAL A 163 19.41 7.20 12.25
CA VAL A 163 20.18 8.08 11.34
C VAL A 163 19.97 9.52 11.77
N SER A 164 21.04 10.31 11.85
CA SER A 164 20.91 11.75 12.10
C SER A 164 20.58 12.52 10.81
N SER A 165 20.06 13.75 10.95
CA SER A 165 19.79 14.61 9.79
C SER A 165 21.06 14.97 9.02
N THR A 166 22.19 15.10 9.70
CA THR A 166 23.52 15.35 9.10
C THR A 166 23.93 14.15 8.24
N GLN A 167 23.88 12.94 8.78
CA GLN A 167 24.19 11.71 8.02
C GLN A 167 23.25 11.52 6.83
N ALA A 168 21.94 11.86 6.97
CA ALA A 168 20.98 11.72 5.87
C ALA A 168 21.28 12.64 4.68
N ARG A 169 22.02 13.73 4.86
CA ARG A 169 22.43 14.65 3.79
C ARG A 169 23.67 14.22 3.03
N GLU A 170 24.49 13.41 3.64
CA GLU A 170 25.72 12.88 3.03
C GLU A 170 25.42 11.71 2.08
N TRP A 171 24.22 11.14 2.15
CA TRP A 171 23.70 10.06 1.28
C TRP A 171 22.96 10.61 0.06
#